data_ef8edcb2b7c9d4b40bd6d8dbdc7f49f3
#
_entry.id   ef8edcb2b7c9d4b40bd6d8dbdc7f49f3
#
_cell.length_a   1.000
_cell.length_b   1.000
_cell.length_c   1.000
_cell.angle_alpha   90.00
_cell.angle_beta   90.00
_cell.angle_gamma   90.00
#
_symmetry.space_group_name_H-M   'P 1'
#
loop_
_entity.id
_entity.type
_entity.pdbx_description
1 polymer ?
#
loop_
_entity_poly.entity_id
_entity_poly.type
_entity_poly.pdbx_seq_one_letter_code
_entity_poly.pdbx_strand_id
1 'polypeptide(L)' 'MTLQWVLSSQEDVHVGDVVSADAGGMPIYRVMAILGREALLEDEQHSSVRASLDRFPWKAASAA' A
#
# COMPACT_ATOMS: atom_id res chain seq x y z
N MET A 1 -17.24 7.63 -2.89
CA MET A 1 -16.16 8.11 -2.02
C MET A 1 -14.84 7.99 -2.75
N THR A 2 -14.10 9.06 -2.83
CA THR A 2 -12.85 9.08 -3.59
C THR A 2 -11.68 8.92 -2.62
N LEU A 3 -10.78 7.97 -2.94
CA LEU A 3 -9.55 7.82 -2.18
C LEU A 3 -8.59 8.93 -2.57
N GLN A 4 -7.95 9.52 -1.59
CA GLN A 4 -6.85 10.44 -1.83
C GLN A 4 -5.54 9.67 -1.69
N TRP A 5 -4.64 9.92 -2.62
CA TRP A 5 -3.33 9.29 -2.61
C TRP A 5 -2.28 10.30 -2.17
N VAL A 6 -1.46 9.90 -1.22
CA VAL A 6 -0.40 10.75 -0.69
C VAL A 6 0.92 10.00 -0.74
N LEU A 7 2.00 10.71 -0.98
CA LEU A 7 3.34 10.14 -0.85
C LEU A 7 3.62 9.91 0.62
N SER A 8 4.10 8.75 0.95
CA SER A 8 4.45 8.41 2.33
C SER A 8 5.79 7.71 2.38
N SER A 9 6.49 7.83 3.51
CA SER A 9 7.66 7.04 3.77
C SER A 9 7.24 5.66 4.28
N GLN A 10 8.17 4.71 4.26
CA GLN A 10 7.91 3.37 4.79
C GLN A 10 7.45 3.40 6.24
N GLU A 11 7.93 4.38 7.01
CA GLU A 11 7.62 4.50 8.43
C GLU A 11 6.16 4.87 8.66
N ASP A 12 5.53 5.48 7.67
CA ASP A 12 4.14 5.91 7.77
C ASP A 12 3.14 4.83 7.32
N VAL A 13 3.64 3.69 6.86
CA VAL A 13 2.79 2.61 6.38
C VAL A 13 2.56 1.60 7.49
N HIS A 14 1.31 1.24 7.69
CA HIS A 14 0.89 0.31 8.74
C HIS A 14 0.03 -0.80 8.15
N VAL A 15 -0.10 -1.89 8.89
CA VAL A 15 -0.98 -2.99 8.51
C VAL A 15 -2.39 -2.47 8.33
N GLY A 16 -3.01 -2.83 7.22
CA GLY A 16 -4.34 -2.38 6.84
C GLY A 16 -4.33 -1.22 5.86
N ASP A 17 -3.19 -0.55 5.67
CA ASP A 17 -3.07 0.52 4.70
C ASP A 17 -3.13 -0.03 3.28
N VAL A 18 -3.57 0.82 2.35
CA VAL A 18 -3.63 0.51 0.93
C VAL A 18 -2.54 1.31 0.24
N VAL A 19 -1.72 0.65 -0.56
CA VAL A 19 -0.57 1.26 -1.23
C VAL A 19 -0.61 0.99 -2.73
N SER A 20 0.08 1.85 -3.48
CA SER A 20 0.16 1.73 -4.93
C SER A 20 1.52 2.25 -5.41
N ALA A 21 1.99 1.74 -6.53
CA ALA A 21 3.19 2.24 -7.19
C ALA A 21 2.95 3.60 -7.84
N ASP A 22 1.72 3.88 -8.24
CA ASP A 22 1.27 5.15 -8.78
C ASP A 22 0.07 5.65 -7.99
N ALA A 23 -0.16 6.94 -7.99
CA ALA A 23 -1.29 7.54 -7.28
C ALA A 23 -2.62 7.01 -7.85
N GLY A 24 -3.14 5.95 -7.27
CA GLY A 24 -4.38 5.32 -7.71
C GLY A 24 -4.24 4.40 -8.90
N GLY A 25 -3.02 4.19 -9.41
CA GLY A 25 -2.80 3.25 -10.52
C GLY A 25 -2.86 1.80 -10.05
N MET A 26 -3.37 0.94 -10.93
CA MET A 26 -3.41 -0.50 -10.64
C MET A 26 -2.04 -1.14 -10.89
N PRO A 27 -1.69 -2.16 -10.14
CA PRO A 27 -2.46 -2.79 -9.07
C PRO A 27 -2.38 -2.01 -7.75
N ILE A 28 -3.41 -2.18 -6.95
CA ILE A 28 -3.51 -1.61 -5.62
C ILE A 28 -3.40 -2.75 -4.62
N TYR A 29 -2.62 -2.56 -3.57
CA TYR A 29 -2.37 -3.61 -2.58
C TYR A 29 -2.74 -3.14 -1.19
N ARG A 30 -3.23 -4.09 -0.39
CA ARG A 30 -3.43 -3.88 1.04
C ARG A 30 -2.25 -4.48 1.79
N VAL A 31 -1.72 -3.75 2.77
CA VAL A 31 -0.63 -4.23 3.61
C VAL A 31 -1.19 -5.19 4.64
N MET A 32 -0.75 -6.45 4.57
CA MET A 32 -1.20 -7.51 5.47
C MET A 32 -0.24 -7.72 6.63
N ALA A 33 1.05 -7.52 6.40
CA ALA A 33 2.09 -7.64 7.42
C ALA A 33 3.29 -6.80 7.00
N ILE A 34 4.03 -6.32 7.96
CA ILE A 34 5.25 -5.55 7.72
C ILE A 34 6.43 -6.35 8.25
N LEU A 35 7.42 -6.57 7.38
CA LEU A 35 8.58 -7.41 7.62
C LEU A 35 9.84 -6.59 7.37
N GLY A 36 10.16 -5.68 8.29
CA GLY A 36 11.27 -4.75 8.10
C GLY A 36 10.96 -3.76 7.01
N ARG A 37 11.75 -3.77 5.92
CA ARG A 37 11.53 -2.90 4.76
C ARG A 37 10.59 -3.49 3.73
N GLU A 38 10.22 -4.76 3.93
CA GLU A 38 9.31 -5.45 3.05
C GLU A 38 7.94 -5.58 3.69
N ALA A 39 6.96 -5.90 2.90
CA ALA A 39 5.62 -6.15 3.39
C ALA A 39 4.98 -7.30 2.63
N LEU A 40 4.10 -7.99 3.31
CA LEU A 40 3.20 -8.93 2.68
C LEU A 40 1.99 -8.15 2.22
N LEU A 41 1.73 -8.19 0.93
CA LEU A 41 0.70 -7.39 0.29
C LEU A 41 -0.34 -8.30 -0.34
N GLU A 42 -1.59 -7.87 -0.30
CA GLU A 42 -2.69 -8.60 -0.91
C GLU A 42 -3.35 -7.70 -1.96
N ASP A 43 -3.52 -8.24 -3.17
CA ASP A 43 -4.19 -7.52 -4.25
C ASP A 43 -5.71 -7.69 -4.16
N GLU A 44 -6.44 -7.13 -5.13
CA GLU A 44 -7.90 -7.18 -5.15
C GLU A 44 -8.44 -8.60 -5.39
N GLN A 45 -7.61 -9.49 -5.91
CA GLN A 45 -7.97 -10.87 -6.17
C GLN A 45 -7.57 -11.80 -5.02
N HIS A 46 -7.14 -11.21 -3.90
CA HIS A 46 -6.70 -11.95 -2.71
C HIS A 46 -5.42 -12.76 -2.92
N SER A 47 -4.63 -12.39 -3.91
CA SER A 47 -3.31 -12.97 -4.12
C SER A 47 -2.29 -12.21 -3.27
N SER A 48 -1.43 -12.96 -2.59
CA SER A 48 -0.42 -12.36 -1.71
C SER A 48 0.91 -12.26 -2.43
N VAL A 49 1.62 -11.16 -2.20
CA VAL A 49 2.96 -10.96 -2.71
C VAL A 49 3.81 -10.29 -1.63
N ARG A 50 5.08 -10.66 -1.58
CA ARG A 50 6.05 -10.03 -0.70
C ARG A 50 6.90 -9.08 -1.53
N ALA A 51 6.94 -7.83 -1.15
CA ALA A 51 7.67 -6.80 -1.89
C ALA A 51 8.16 -5.71 -0.96
N SER A 52 9.18 -4.97 -1.42
CA SER A 52 9.68 -3.82 -0.70
C SER A 52 8.67 -2.68 -0.76
N LEU A 53 8.45 -2.03 0.37
CA LEU A 53 7.56 -0.87 0.46
C LEU A 53 8.08 0.32 -0.36
N ASP A 54 9.38 0.34 -0.70
CA ASP A 54 9.95 1.37 -1.56
C ASP A 54 9.31 1.42 -2.94
N ARG A 55 8.74 0.31 -3.39
CA ARG A 55 8.08 0.23 -4.69
C ARG A 55 6.70 0.85 -4.68
N PHE A 56 6.16 1.13 -3.51
CA PHE A 56 4.79 1.59 -3.33
C PHE A 56 4.78 2.87 -2.50
N PRO A 57 5.28 3.98 -3.08
CA PRO A 57 5.39 5.22 -2.30
C PRO A 57 4.06 5.93 -2.08
N TRP A 58 3.00 5.51 -2.75
CA TRP A 58 1.69 6.12 -2.62
C TRP A 58 0.82 5.34 -1.65
N LYS A 59 0.24 6.03 -0.70
CA LYS A 59 -0.66 5.45 0.28
C LYS A 59 -2.02 6.12 0.16
N ALA A 60 -3.08 5.31 0.23
CA ALA A 60 -4.44 5.84 0.23
C ALA A 60 -4.72 6.45 1.60
N ALA A 61 -5.08 7.73 1.60
CA ALA A 61 -5.56 8.41 2.79
C ALA A 61 -7.08 8.39 2.73
N SER A 62 -7.72 8.00 3.84
CA SER A 62 -9.17 8.04 3.89
C SER A 62 -9.62 9.49 3.94
N ALA A 63 -10.44 9.88 2.98
CA ALA A 63 -11.09 11.17 2.99
C ALA A 63 -12.39 11.06 3.77
N ALA A 64 -12.26 10.90 5.03
CA ALA A 64 -13.43 10.81 5.88
C ALA A 64 -14.05 12.17 6.07
#